data_5f2f9a88e5e6333682cd659caf892329
#
_entry.id   5f2f9a88e5e6333682cd659caf892329
#
_cell.length_a   1.000
_cell.length_b   1.000
_cell.length_c   1.000
_cell.angle_alpha   90.00
_cell.angle_beta   90.00
_cell.angle_gamma   90.00
#
_symmetry.space_group_name_H-M   'P 1'
#
loop_
_entity.id
_entity.type
_entity.pdbx_description
1 polymer ?
#
loop_
_entity_poly.entity_id
_entity_poly.type
_entity_poly.pdbx_seq_one_letter_code
_entity_poly.pdbx_strand_id
1 'polypeptide(L)'
;MSTKFNIAIAGATGNVGREIIQILEDKEFPVDHLYLLASSRSKGQAIEFRGEELIVEDLAEFDFSKVQIGLFSPGGKVSAEFAPKAAKAGCLVIDNSSHFRMHDNVPLIVPEVNASALEDFFNNNDRSNIIANPNCSTIQMINRKFFIF
;
A
#
# COMPACT_ATOMS: atom_id res chain seq x y z
N MET A 1 24.14 -6.37 -0.44
CA MET A 1 23.19 -5.85 -1.47
C MET A 1 21.87 -5.61 -0.81
N SER A 2 21.30 -4.43 -0.94
CA SER A 2 19.94 -4.16 -0.44
C SER A 2 18.94 -4.91 -1.31
N THR A 3 18.02 -5.67 -0.70
CA THR A 3 16.91 -6.33 -1.42
C THR A 3 16.00 -5.23 -1.98
N LYS A 4 15.77 -5.23 -3.29
CA LYS A 4 14.83 -4.33 -3.95
C LYS A 4 13.48 -5.02 -4.15
N PHE A 5 12.42 -4.23 -4.25
CA PHE A 5 11.05 -4.72 -4.37
C PHE A 5 10.36 -4.15 -5.60
N ASN A 6 9.57 -4.98 -6.26
CA ASN A 6 8.57 -4.51 -7.20
C ASN A 6 7.34 -4.06 -6.41
N ILE A 7 6.90 -2.83 -6.63
CA ILE A 7 5.82 -2.20 -5.88
C ILE A 7 4.72 -1.74 -6.82
N ALA A 8 3.47 -1.97 -6.45
CA ALA A 8 2.32 -1.38 -7.11
C ALA A 8 1.65 -0.34 -6.19
N ILE A 9 1.27 0.81 -6.74
CA ILE A 9 0.47 1.82 -6.04
C ILE A 9 -0.91 1.86 -6.69
N ALA A 10 -1.93 1.32 -6.01
CA ALA A 10 -3.31 1.42 -6.43
C ALA A 10 -3.92 2.74 -5.96
N GLY A 11 -4.47 3.52 -6.90
CA GLY A 11 -4.91 4.89 -6.67
C GLY A 11 -3.79 5.92 -6.83
N ALA A 12 -2.81 5.64 -7.70
CA ALA A 12 -1.60 6.44 -7.90
C ALA A 12 -1.88 7.89 -8.33
N THR A 13 -2.99 8.15 -9.01
CA THR A 13 -3.36 9.50 -9.48
C THR A 13 -4.05 10.36 -8.42
N GLY A 14 -4.46 9.77 -7.30
CA GLY A 14 -5.06 10.49 -6.17
C GLY A 14 -4.00 11.21 -5.31
N ASN A 15 -4.46 12.12 -4.44
CA ASN A 15 -3.57 12.90 -3.57
C ASN A 15 -2.68 12.01 -2.70
N VAL A 16 -3.27 10.99 -2.06
CA VAL A 16 -2.51 10.06 -1.21
C VAL A 16 -1.56 9.19 -2.03
N GLY A 17 -1.98 8.73 -3.22
CA GLY A 17 -1.11 7.96 -4.11
C GLY A 17 0.12 8.76 -4.55
N ARG A 18 -0.04 10.04 -4.88
CA ARG A 18 1.07 10.93 -5.23
C ARG A 18 2.01 11.18 -4.05
N GLU A 19 1.46 11.33 -2.85
CA GLU A 19 2.27 11.47 -1.63
C GLU A 19 3.08 10.20 -1.35
N ILE A 20 2.51 9.03 -1.55
CA ILE A 20 3.23 7.75 -1.42
C ILE A 20 4.40 7.69 -2.41
N ILE A 21 4.20 8.09 -3.67
CA ILE A 21 5.26 8.14 -4.68
C ILE A 21 6.40 9.04 -4.22
N GLN A 22 6.07 10.25 -3.75
CA GLN A 22 7.06 11.22 -3.26
C GLN A 22 7.83 10.67 -2.04
N ILE A 23 7.15 10.04 -1.09
CA ILE A 23 7.78 9.45 0.10
C ILE A 23 8.73 8.31 -0.28
N LEU A 24 8.36 7.45 -1.23
CA LEU A 24 9.25 6.38 -1.71
C LEU A 24 10.53 6.95 -2.34
N GLU A 25 10.43 8.08 -3.01
CA GLU A 25 11.56 8.81 -3.58
C GLU A 25 12.42 9.47 -2.49
N ASP A 26 11.81 10.29 -1.63
CA ASP A 26 12.50 11.03 -0.55
C ASP A 26 13.23 10.11 0.44
N LYS A 27 12.67 8.92 0.70
CA LYS A 27 13.25 7.90 1.58
C LYS A 27 14.23 6.98 0.86
N GLU A 28 14.46 7.18 -0.43
CA GLU A 28 15.30 6.30 -1.24
C GLU A 28 14.92 4.81 -1.05
N PHE A 29 13.60 4.54 -0.89
CA PHE A 29 13.12 3.18 -0.65
C PHE A 29 13.63 2.23 -1.75
N PRO A 30 14.07 1.01 -1.44
CA PRO A 30 14.68 0.11 -2.41
C PRO A 30 13.65 -0.48 -3.39
N VAL A 31 13.18 0.36 -4.30
CA VAL A 31 12.28 0.01 -5.39
C VAL A 31 13.09 -0.53 -6.57
N ASP A 32 12.70 -1.69 -7.10
CA ASP A 32 13.19 -2.21 -8.37
C ASP A 32 12.31 -1.71 -9.52
N HIS A 33 11.02 -2.06 -9.50
CA HIS A 33 10.03 -1.55 -10.44
C HIS A 33 8.84 -0.96 -9.67
N LEU A 34 8.37 0.20 -10.12
CA LEU A 34 7.18 0.87 -9.59
C LEU A 34 6.07 0.86 -10.63
N TYR A 35 4.95 0.23 -10.31
CA TYR A 35 3.74 0.20 -11.12
C TYR A 35 2.70 1.15 -10.55
N LEU A 36 2.24 2.08 -11.38
CA LEU A 36 1.25 3.08 -11.01
C LEU A 36 -0.12 2.66 -11.55
N LEU A 37 -1.04 2.36 -10.66
CA LEU A 37 -2.34 1.79 -11.03
C LEU A 37 -3.47 2.75 -10.67
N ALA A 38 -4.40 2.93 -11.60
CA ALA A 38 -5.60 3.73 -11.39
C ALA A 38 -6.78 3.17 -12.22
N SER A 39 -7.90 3.87 -12.23
CA SER A 39 -9.03 3.49 -13.09
C SER A 39 -8.69 3.70 -14.56
N SER A 40 -9.42 3.04 -15.46
CA SER A 40 -9.29 3.18 -16.93
C SER A 40 -9.29 4.63 -17.41
N ARG A 41 -9.99 5.54 -16.70
CA ARG A 41 -10.02 6.98 -17.03
C ARG A 41 -8.67 7.68 -16.88
N SER A 42 -7.81 7.15 -16.01
CA SER A 42 -6.47 7.71 -15.75
C SER A 42 -5.36 6.94 -16.44
N LYS A 43 -5.68 5.84 -17.11
CA LYS A 43 -4.72 5.04 -17.89
C LYS A 43 -4.01 5.91 -18.92
N GLY A 44 -2.71 5.79 -19.01
CA GLY A 44 -1.87 6.54 -19.94
C GLY A 44 -1.38 7.90 -19.42
N GLN A 45 -1.80 8.35 -18.22
CA GLN A 45 -1.19 9.51 -17.59
C GLN A 45 0.26 9.20 -17.21
N ALA A 46 1.14 10.20 -17.36
CA ALA A 46 2.52 10.11 -16.91
C ALA A 46 2.66 10.71 -15.49
N ILE A 47 3.41 10.06 -14.64
CA ILE A 47 3.81 10.55 -13.31
C ILE A 47 5.31 10.33 -13.18
N GLU A 48 6.03 11.36 -12.77
CA GLU A 48 7.47 11.30 -12.56
C GLU A 48 7.82 10.54 -11.26
N PHE A 49 8.85 9.70 -11.34
CA PHE A 49 9.48 9.04 -10.21
C PHE A 49 10.98 8.92 -10.48
N ARG A 50 11.80 9.50 -9.63
CA ARG A 50 13.28 9.52 -9.74
C ARG A 50 13.80 10.01 -11.10
N GLY A 51 13.14 11.02 -11.65
CA GLY A 51 13.51 11.60 -12.95
C GLY A 51 13.06 10.82 -14.17
N GLU A 52 12.29 9.74 -13.99
CA GLU A 52 11.70 8.96 -15.08
C GLU A 52 10.18 9.11 -15.10
N GLU A 53 9.60 9.22 -16.29
CA GLU A 53 8.15 9.21 -16.46
C GLU A 53 7.61 7.78 -16.47
N LEU A 54 6.76 7.47 -15.48
CA LEU A 54 6.05 6.20 -15.39
C LEU A 54 4.61 6.38 -15.88
N ILE A 55 4.16 5.46 -16.71
CA ILE A 55 2.82 5.48 -17.27
C ILE A 55 1.84 4.74 -16.36
N VAL A 56 0.73 5.38 -16.05
CA VAL A 56 -0.35 4.81 -15.25
C VAL A 56 -1.05 3.70 -16.04
N GLU A 57 -1.14 2.53 -15.43
CA GLU A 57 -1.83 1.34 -15.97
C GLU A 57 -3.24 1.21 -15.37
N ASP A 58 -4.08 0.42 -16.05
CA ASP A 58 -5.42 0.10 -15.54
C ASP A 58 -5.33 -0.94 -14.43
N LEU A 59 -5.83 -0.56 -13.25
CA LEU A 59 -5.88 -1.45 -12.08
C LEU A 59 -6.64 -2.76 -12.36
N ALA A 60 -7.68 -2.69 -13.19
CA ALA A 60 -8.53 -3.85 -13.49
C ALA A 60 -7.82 -4.89 -14.38
N GLU A 61 -6.82 -4.47 -15.15
CA GLU A 61 -6.07 -5.31 -16.09
C GLU A 61 -4.72 -5.78 -15.52
N PHE A 62 -4.32 -5.27 -14.33
CA PHE A 62 -3.00 -5.49 -13.80
C PHE A 62 -2.81 -6.89 -13.19
N ASP A 63 -1.69 -7.51 -13.53
CA ASP A 63 -1.26 -8.79 -12.96
C ASP A 63 -0.42 -8.58 -11.69
N PHE A 64 -1.04 -8.80 -10.54
CA PHE A 64 -0.41 -8.62 -9.23
C PHE A 64 0.68 -9.65 -8.89
N SER A 65 0.84 -10.72 -9.66
CA SER A 65 1.94 -11.67 -9.46
C SER A 65 3.33 -11.07 -9.73
N LYS A 66 3.38 -9.93 -10.41
CA LYS A 66 4.60 -9.19 -10.74
C LYS A 66 5.20 -8.42 -9.55
N VAL A 67 4.43 -8.21 -8.48
CA VAL A 67 4.82 -7.31 -7.39
C VAL A 67 4.79 -8.01 -6.03
N GLN A 68 5.73 -7.64 -5.17
CA GLN A 68 5.82 -8.14 -3.81
C GLN A 68 4.98 -7.29 -2.84
N ILE A 69 4.86 -5.98 -3.09
CA ILE A 69 4.18 -5.02 -2.22
C ILE A 69 3.15 -4.23 -3.01
N GLY A 70 1.94 -4.13 -2.49
CA GLY A 70 0.86 -3.30 -3.00
C GLY A 70 0.47 -2.22 -2.00
N LEU A 71 0.66 -0.94 -2.35
CA LEU A 71 0.24 0.21 -1.55
C LEU A 71 -1.10 0.70 -2.07
N PHE A 72 -2.17 0.49 -1.29
CA PHE A 72 -3.55 0.69 -1.75
C PHE A 72 -4.15 1.95 -1.13
N SER A 73 -4.55 2.88 -1.99
CA SER A 73 -5.28 4.10 -1.64
C SER A 73 -6.37 4.46 -2.67
N PRO A 74 -7.06 3.47 -3.30
CA PRO A 74 -8.04 3.75 -4.35
C PRO A 74 -9.45 4.01 -3.81
N GLY A 75 -9.63 4.02 -2.48
CA GLY A 75 -10.93 4.09 -1.80
C GLY A 75 -11.51 2.72 -1.46
N GLY A 76 -12.42 2.68 -0.46
CA GLY A 76 -12.87 1.43 0.17
C GLY A 76 -13.51 0.41 -0.78
N LYS A 77 -14.34 0.86 -1.73
CA LYS A 77 -15.00 -0.06 -2.70
C LYS A 77 -13.99 -0.73 -3.61
N VAL A 78 -13.02 0.00 -4.09
CA VAL A 78 -11.98 -0.52 -5.00
C VAL A 78 -11.01 -1.41 -4.23
N SER A 79 -10.61 -1.02 -3.01
CA SER A 79 -9.80 -1.88 -2.13
C SER A 79 -10.52 -3.20 -1.81
N ALA A 80 -11.82 -3.17 -1.52
CA ALA A 80 -12.61 -4.38 -1.25
C ALA A 80 -12.55 -5.38 -2.41
N GLU A 81 -12.50 -4.90 -3.64
CA GLU A 81 -12.44 -5.73 -4.84
C GLU A 81 -11.03 -6.22 -5.16
N PHE A 82 -10.05 -5.32 -5.16
CA PHE A 82 -8.71 -5.61 -5.72
C PHE A 82 -7.68 -6.04 -4.68
N ALA A 83 -7.79 -5.63 -3.42
CA ALA A 83 -6.82 -6.03 -2.40
C ALA A 83 -6.81 -7.55 -2.15
N PRO A 84 -7.97 -8.25 -2.07
CA PRO A 84 -7.97 -9.72 -1.99
C PRO A 84 -7.40 -10.40 -3.23
N LYS A 85 -7.61 -9.84 -4.42
CA LYS A 85 -7.02 -10.38 -5.67
C LYS A 85 -5.49 -10.27 -5.64
N ALA A 86 -4.96 -9.13 -5.23
CA ALA A 86 -3.53 -8.90 -5.07
C ALA A 86 -2.93 -9.83 -4.01
N ALA A 87 -3.56 -9.93 -2.85
CA ALA A 87 -3.13 -10.81 -1.76
C ALA A 87 -3.09 -12.28 -2.19
N LYS A 88 -4.09 -12.74 -2.93
CA LYS A 88 -4.15 -14.11 -3.48
C LYS A 88 -3.06 -14.38 -4.51
N ALA A 89 -2.61 -13.36 -5.24
CA ALA A 89 -1.50 -13.43 -6.17
C ALA A 89 -0.11 -13.44 -5.49
N GLY A 90 -0.06 -13.38 -4.14
CA GLY A 90 1.16 -13.38 -3.35
C GLY A 90 1.69 -11.98 -2.99
N CYS A 91 1.00 -10.92 -3.38
CA CYS A 91 1.35 -9.55 -3.05
C CYS A 91 0.99 -9.24 -1.59
N LEU A 92 1.90 -8.66 -0.82
CA LEU A 92 1.60 -8.08 0.49
C LEU A 92 0.93 -6.72 0.28
N VAL A 93 -0.35 -6.63 0.64
CA VAL A 93 -1.14 -5.40 0.49
C VAL A 93 -1.09 -4.58 1.78
N ILE A 94 -0.76 -3.31 1.66
CA ILE A 94 -0.90 -2.30 2.71
C ILE A 94 -2.03 -1.37 2.29
N ASP A 95 -3.20 -1.52 2.92
CA ASP A 95 -4.41 -0.79 2.54
C ASP A 95 -4.65 0.43 3.42
N ASN A 96 -4.72 1.58 2.78
CA ASN A 96 -5.00 2.86 3.44
C ASN A 96 -6.50 3.23 3.40
N SER A 97 -7.36 2.38 2.84
CA SER A 97 -8.80 2.58 2.86
C SER A 97 -9.42 2.21 4.22
N SER A 98 -10.69 2.53 4.40
CA SER A 98 -11.40 2.15 5.62
C SER A 98 -11.94 0.71 5.60
N HIS A 99 -11.89 0.02 4.44
CA HIS A 99 -12.63 -1.22 4.25
C HIS A 99 -12.19 -2.34 5.21
N PHE A 100 -10.90 -2.57 5.33
CA PHE A 100 -10.36 -3.71 6.08
C PHE A 100 -10.09 -3.43 7.56
N ARG A 101 -10.26 -2.20 8.05
CA ARG A 101 -9.88 -1.80 9.42
C ARG A 101 -10.57 -2.57 10.53
N MET A 102 -11.76 -3.11 10.27
CA MET A 102 -12.58 -3.85 11.24
C MET A 102 -12.69 -5.34 10.91
N HIS A 103 -11.83 -5.85 10.02
CA HIS A 103 -11.81 -7.27 9.67
C HIS A 103 -10.89 -8.03 10.62
N ASP A 104 -11.39 -9.10 11.24
CA ASP A 104 -10.66 -9.89 12.25
C ASP A 104 -9.35 -10.49 11.72
N ASN A 105 -9.30 -10.82 10.43
CA ASN A 105 -8.13 -11.45 9.80
C ASN A 105 -7.13 -10.44 9.23
N VAL A 106 -7.38 -9.14 9.39
CA VAL A 106 -6.54 -8.06 8.87
C VAL A 106 -6.02 -7.22 10.02
N PRO A 107 -4.72 -7.25 10.30
CA PRO A 107 -4.17 -6.45 11.39
C PRO A 107 -4.24 -4.96 11.05
N LEU A 108 -4.67 -4.16 12.02
CA LEU A 108 -4.63 -2.70 11.97
C LEU A 108 -3.32 -2.24 12.59
N ILE A 109 -2.40 -1.70 11.79
CA ILE A 109 -1.02 -1.45 12.20
C ILE A 109 -0.68 0.03 12.19
N VAL A 110 -0.10 0.49 13.29
CA VAL A 110 0.71 1.71 13.40
C VAL A 110 2.09 1.28 13.87
N PRO A 111 3.13 1.29 13.02
CA PRO A 111 4.42 0.68 13.34
C PRO A 111 5.05 1.19 14.64
N GLU A 112 4.87 2.47 14.96
CA GLU A 112 5.37 3.09 16.19
C GLU A 112 4.62 2.65 17.46
N VAL A 113 3.49 1.98 17.32
CA VAL A 113 2.60 1.62 18.45
C VAL A 113 2.52 0.12 18.66
N ASN A 114 2.30 -0.65 17.59
CA ASN A 114 1.99 -2.07 17.66
C ASN A 114 2.73 -2.91 16.60
N ALA A 115 4.00 -2.57 16.32
CA ALA A 115 4.83 -3.32 15.36
C ALA A 115 4.91 -4.82 15.69
N SER A 116 4.83 -5.22 16.96
CA SER A 116 4.85 -6.62 17.40
C SER A 116 3.71 -7.46 16.80
N ALA A 117 2.56 -6.84 16.49
CA ALA A 117 1.46 -7.53 15.81
C ALA A 117 1.81 -8.00 14.38
N LEU A 118 2.85 -7.43 13.77
CA LEU A 118 3.38 -7.90 12.48
C LEU A 118 4.10 -9.24 12.61
N GLU A 119 4.77 -9.51 13.74
CA GLU A 119 5.43 -10.79 13.98
C GLU A 119 4.39 -11.92 14.02
N ASP A 120 3.30 -11.73 14.75
CA ASP A 120 2.20 -12.68 14.80
C ASP A 120 1.55 -12.86 13.42
N PHE A 121 1.37 -11.77 12.68
CA PHE A 121 0.82 -11.80 11.33
C PHE A 121 1.71 -12.59 10.37
N PHE A 122 3.02 -12.37 10.36
CA PHE A 122 3.94 -13.06 9.46
C PHE A 122 4.17 -14.53 9.85
N ASN A 123 4.00 -14.89 11.12
CA ASN A 123 4.10 -16.28 11.60
C ASN A 123 2.81 -17.08 11.33
N ASN A 124 1.71 -16.44 10.98
CA ASN A 124 0.46 -17.13 10.64
C ASN A 124 0.46 -17.57 9.17
N ASN A 125 0.45 -18.86 8.93
CA ASN A 125 0.41 -19.44 7.58
C ASN A 125 -0.91 -19.16 6.82
N ASP A 126 -2.00 -18.91 7.56
CA ASP A 126 -3.33 -18.61 6.99
C ASP A 126 -3.62 -17.10 6.92
N ARG A 127 -2.57 -16.26 6.99
CA ARG A 127 -2.72 -14.81 6.94
C ARG A 127 -3.36 -14.32 5.65
N SER A 128 -4.08 -13.22 5.75
CA SER A 128 -4.76 -12.59 4.61
C SER A 128 -3.83 -11.96 3.57
N ASN A 129 -2.54 -11.77 3.86
CA ASN A 129 -1.60 -10.92 3.12
C ASN A 129 -2.07 -9.46 2.95
N ILE A 130 -2.99 -9.00 3.80
CA ILE A 130 -3.47 -7.62 3.84
C ILE A 130 -3.17 -7.04 5.22
N ILE A 131 -2.60 -5.84 5.26
CA ILE A 131 -2.39 -5.02 6.44
C ILE A 131 -3.19 -3.75 6.25
N ALA A 132 -3.98 -3.34 7.25
CA ALA A 132 -4.74 -2.11 7.21
C ALA A 132 -4.00 -0.98 7.96
N ASN A 133 -3.98 0.21 7.35
CA ASN A 133 -3.59 1.44 8.01
C ASN A 133 -4.81 2.09 8.68
N PRO A 134 -4.69 2.63 9.91
CA PRO A 134 -5.72 3.45 10.51
C PRO A 134 -5.96 4.74 9.71
N ASN A 135 -7.01 5.47 10.08
CA ASN A 135 -7.25 6.80 9.55
C ASN A 135 -6.06 7.73 9.87
N CYS A 136 -5.71 8.61 8.92
CA CYS A 136 -4.57 9.53 9.05
C CYS A 136 -4.63 10.39 10.33
N SER A 137 -5.81 10.90 10.70
CA SER A 137 -6.00 11.65 11.94
C SER A 137 -5.75 10.78 13.18
N THR A 138 -6.17 9.52 13.15
CA THR A 138 -5.96 8.56 14.25
C THR A 138 -4.45 8.29 14.42
N ILE A 139 -3.73 8.05 13.35
CA ILE A 139 -2.27 7.82 13.40
C ILE A 139 -1.55 9.01 14.03
N GLN A 140 -1.89 10.22 13.59
CA GLN A 140 -1.29 11.45 14.13
C GLN A 140 -1.59 11.65 15.62
N MET A 141 -2.82 11.34 16.05
CA MET A 141 -3.22 11.46 17.45
C MET A 141 -2.51 10.45 18.35
N ILE A 142 -2.37 9.22 17.88
CA ILE A 142 -1.72 8.15 18.66
C ILE A 142 -0.22 8.45 18.77
N ASN A 143 0.46 8.80 17.69
CA ASN A 143 1.88 9.12 17.72
C ASN A 143 2.20 10.30 18.66
N ARG A 144 1.34 11.33 18.73
CA ARG A 144 1.53 12.44 19.68
C ARG A 144 1.43 12.01 21.14
N LYS A 145 0.61 11.02 21.48
CA LYS A 145 0.49 10.53 22.86
C LYS A 145 1.76 9.81 23.34
N PHE A 146 2.52 9.20 22.46
CA PHE A 146 3.78 8.53 22.82
C PHE A 146 4.97 9.48 23.03
N PHE A 147 4.86 10.74 22.57
CA PHE A 147 5.90 11.77 22.75
C PHE A 147 5.63 12.74 23.91
N ILE A 148 4.55 12.55 24.70
CA ILE A 148 4.15 13.44 25.81
C ILE A 148 4.46 12.82 27.19
N PHE A 149 5.12 11.65 27.24
CA PHE A 149 5.56 11.05 28.52
C PHE A 149 7.06 10.81 28.52
#